data_8aa9a82d93c65c5ff8fff3c7370c74ee
#
_entry.id   8aa9a82d93c65c5ff8fff3c7370c74ee
#
_cell.length_a   1.000
_cell.length_b   1.000
_cell.length_c   1.000
_cell.angle_alpha   90.00
_cell.angle_beta   90.00
_cell.angle_gamma   90.00
#
_symmetry.space_group_name_H-M   'P 1'
#
loop_
_entity.id
_entity.type
_entity.pdbx_description
1 polymer ?
#
loop_
_entity_poly.entity_id
_entity_poly.type
_entity_poly.pdbx_seq_one_letter_code
_entity_poly.pdbx_strand_id
1 'polypeptide(L)'
;MVSSRKNPILIVDDDPSVRATVAMLLARAGYDISTAADGFDALLQMKSAVPELIISDLNMPRMSGFEFLSVVRRRFPQVLVIAMSGAFETGNAVPGGVIADAFYAKGKSDPGILQTLVADLLRTSASQALTHTRQSAPVWVPRNGKDARGIPFIVLTCTECLRSFPLNVSSEISGTVMETPCIFCLNQVRYIIDFSQLVASPRPEVGWPAVAERDERRQA
;
A
#
# COMPACT_ATOMS: atom_id res chain seq x y z
N MET A 1 -19.02 -8.04 33.51
CA MET A 1 -17.66 -7.63 33.07
C MET A 1 -17.74 -7.44 31.57
N VAL A 2 -17.78 -6.20 31.10
CA VAL A 2 -17.72 -5.90 29.66
C VAL A 2 -16.28 -6.19 29.25
N SER A 3 -16.07 -7.25 28.46
CA SER A 3 -14.77 -7.54 27.85
C SER A 3 -14.42 -6.33 26.98
N SER A 4 -13.41 -5.56 27.41
CA SER A 4 -12.87 -4.45 26.61
C SER A 4 -12.33 -5.06 25.32
N ARG A 5 -13.10 -4.96 24.23
CA ARG A 5 -12.68 -5.42 22.91
C ARG A 5 -11.50 -4.56 22.50
N LYS A 6 -10.31 -5.11 22.54
CA LYS A 6 -9.10 -4.42 22.08
C LYS A 6 -9.20 -4.30 20.56
N ASN A 7 -9.18 -3.07 20.04
CA ASN A 7 -9.22 -2.84 18.61
C ASN A 7 -7.95 -3.43 17.94
N PRO A 8 -8.08 -4.37 17.00
CA PRO A 8 -6.94 -4.96 16.32
C PRO A 8 -6.35 -3.98 15.31
N ILE A 9 -5.05 -3.72 15.45
CA ILE A 9 -4.29 -2.81 14.58
C ILE A 9 -3.15 -3.57 13.91
N LEU A 10 -3.01 -3.42 12.59
CA LEU A 10 -1.90 -3.96 11.82
C LEU A 10 -0.92 -2.84 11.46
N ILE A 11 0.34 -3.01 11.86
CA ILE A 11 1.43 -2.09 11.53
C ILE A 11 2.27 -2.71 10.43
N VAL A 12 2.48 -1.98 9.33
CA VAL A 12 3.22 -2.43 8.15
C VAL A 12 4.36 -1.46 7.87
N ASP A 13 5.59 -1.92 8.02
CA ASP A 13 6.79 -1.11 7.84
C ASP A 13 7.98 -2.04 7.59
N ASP A 14 8.88 -1.73 6.67
CA ASP A 14 10.05 -2.58 6.38
C ASP A 14 11.17 -2.39 7.40
N ASP A 15 11.23 -1.24 8.07
CA ASP A 15 12.19 -1.00 9.15
C ASP A 15 11.73 -1.68 10.45
N PRO A 16 12.46 -2.70 10.93
CA PRO A 16 12.08 -3.42 12.16
C PRO A 16 12.09 -2.53 13.42
N SER A 17 12.92 -1.48 13.44
CA SER A 17 13.02 -0.55 14.58
C SER A 17 11.81 0.36 14.66
N VAL A 18 11.39 0.91 13.52
CA VAL A 18 10.16 1.73 13.42
C VAL A 18 8.96 0.87 13.78
N ARG A 19 8.86 -0.32 13.18
CA ARG A 19 7.76 -1.27 13.43
C ARG A 19 7.64 -1.63 14.91
N ALA A 20 8.77 -1.97 15.57
CA ALA A 20 8.79 -2.29 16.99
C ALA A 20 8.42 -1.09 17.87
N THR A 21 8.89 0.11 17.54
CA THR A 21 8.60 1.34 18.29
C THR A 21 7.12 1.68 18.24
N VAL A 22 6.53 1.67 17.06
CA VAL A 22 5.09 1.94 16.87
C VAL A 22 4.24 0.88 17.55
N ALA A 23 4.63 -0.40 17.43
CA ALA A 23 3.93 -1.50 18.10
C ALA A 23 3.94 -1.35 19.63
N MET A 24 5.09 -1.03 20.22
CA MET A 24 5.21 -0.82 21.66
C MET A 24 4.38 0.38 22.13
N LEU A 25 4.41 1.48 21.38
CA LEU A 25 3.65 2.69 21.67
C LEU A 25 2.14 2.40 21.78
N LEU A 26 1.60 1.70 20.79
CA LEU A 26 0.16 1.44 20.70
C LEU A 26 -0.28 0.28 21.61
N ALA A 27 0.57 -0.73 21.83
CA ALA A 27 0.30 -1.79 22.78
C ALA A 27 0.18 -1.26 24.23
N ARG A 28 1.01 -0.28 24.59
CA ARG A 28 0.90 0.43 25.89
C ARG A 28 -0.39 1.23 26.03
N ALA A 29 -0.94 1.70 24.93
CA ALA A 29 -2.24 2.37 24.90
C ALA A 29 -3.43 1.37 24.95
N GLY A 30 -3.15 0.06 24.95
CA GLY A 30 -4.15 -1.00 25.17
C GLY A 30 -4.70 -1.61 23.88
N TYR A 31 -4.17 -1.29 22.71
CA TYR A 31 -4.57 -1.89 21.43
C TYR A 31 -4.01 -3.30 21.25
N ASP A 32 -4.68 -4.09 20.41
CA ASP A 32 -4.20 -5.42 20.00
C ASP A 32 -3.39 -5.28 18.71
N ILE A 33 -2.08 -5.53 18.77
CA ILE A 33 -1.14 -5.18 17.71
C ILE A 33 -0.62 -6.42 17.00
N SER A 34 -0.75 -6.43 15.69
CA SER A 34 -0.02 -7.29 14.77
C SER A 34 0.91 -6.46 13.88
N THR A 35 1.95 -7.10 13.34
CA THR A 35 2.97 -6.41 12.53
C THR A 35 3.30 -7.19 11.27
N ALA A 36 3.57 -6.50 10.17
CA ALA A 36 4.01 -7.06 8.89
C ALA A 36 5.22 -6.29 8.35
N ALA A 37 6.11 -6.97 7.64
CA ALA A 37 7.33 -6.38 7.11
C ALA A 37 7.16 -5.73 5.74
N ASP A 38 6.05 -5.99 5.05
CA ASP A 38 5.66 -5.37 3.78
C ASP A 38 4.20 -5.65 3.45
N GLY A 39 3.74 -5.14 2.30
CA GLY A 39 2.35 -5.29 1.86
C GLY A 39 1.94 -6.73 1.58
N PHE A 40 2.84 -7.61 1.11
CA PHE A 40 2.52 -9.03 0.89
C PHE A 40 2.31 -9.79 2.20
N ASP A 41 3.20 -9.59 3.16
CA ASP A 41 3.07 -10.16 4.51
C ASP A 41 1.77 -9.67 5.16
N ALA A 42 1.48 -8.38 5.07
CA ALA A 42 0.24 -7.80 5.55
C ALA A 42 -1.01 -8.44 4.93
N LEU A 43 -1.06 -8.59 3.60
CA LEU A 43 -2.18 -9.24 2.92
C LEU A 43 -2.33 -10.71 3.32
N LEU A 44 -1.23 -11.41 3.57
CA LEU A 44 -1.27 -12.80 4.03
C LEU A 44 -1.90 -12.90 5.41
N GLN A 45 -1.52 -12.03 6.33
CA GLN A 45 -2.10 -11.97 7.69
C GLN A 45 -3.59 -11.60 7.65
N MET A 46 -3.98 -10.65 6.78
CA MET A 46 -5.37 -10.22 6.61
C MET A 46 -6.31 -11.32 6.08
N LYS A 47 -5.79 -12.39 5.48
CA LYS A 47 -6.60 -13.58 5.14
C LYS A 47 -7.14 -14.30 6.37
N SER A 48 -6.40 -14.27 7.47
CA SER A 48 -6.77 -14.94 8.72
C SER A 48 -7.51 -14.02 9.67
N ALA A 49 -7.12 -12.75 9.73
CA ALA A 49 -7.73 -11.75 10.61
C ALA A 49 -7.68 -10.36 9.96
N VAL A 50 -8.84 -9.77 9.76
CA VAL A 50 -8.95 -8.40 9.21
C VAL A 50 -8.86 -7.41 10.37
N PRO A 51 -7.90 -6.46 10.35
CA PRO A 51 -7.77 -5.45 11.41
C PRO A 51 -8.86 -4.39 11.30
N GLU A 52 -9.10 -3.64 12.37
CA GLU A 52 -9.95 -2.45 12.34
C GLU A 52 -9.21 -1.25 11.76
N LEU A 53 -7.89 -1.16 12.01
CA LEU A 53 -7.03 -0.09 11.52
C LEU A 53 -5.71 -0.64 11.01
N ILE A 54 -5.22 -0.06 9.92
CA ILE A 54 -3.90 -0.31 9.37
C ILE A 54 -3.07 0.96 9.48
N ILE A 55 -1.81 0.81 9.90
CA ILE A 55 -0.80 1.88 9.86
C ILE A 55 0.29 1.39 8.93
N SER A 56 0.46 2.01 7.76
CA SER A 56 1.39 1.52 6.73
C SER A 56 2.38 2.56 6.31
N ASP A 57 3.66 2.18 6.26
CA ASP A 57 4.64 2.94 5.49
C ASP A 57 4.28 2.92 4.00
N LEU A 58 4.56 4.03 3.32
CA LEU A 58 4.37 4.16 1.87
C LEU A 58 5.55 3.59 1.08
N ASN A 59 6.77 3.66 1.63
CA ASN A 59 8.01 3.31 0.95
C ASN A 59 8.57 1.98 1.46
N MET A 60 8.04 0.89 0.97
CA MET A 60 8.49 -0.45 1.32
C MET A 60 9.00 -1.21 0.09
N PRO A 61 9.97 -2.14 0.25
CA PRO A 61 10.40 -3.02 -0.84
C PRO A 61 9.30 -4.03 -1.19
N ARG A 62 9.42 -4.66 -2.36
CA ARG A 62 8.51 -5.67 -2.91
C ARG A 62 7.13 -5.11 -3.25
N MET A 63 6.26 -4.91 -2.29
CA MET A 63 4.97 -4.25 -2.43
C MET A 63 5.00 -2.93 -1.66
N SER A 64 4.90 -1.82 -2.38
CA SER A 64 4.84 -0.49 -1.77
C SER A 64 3.57 -0.30 -0.95
N GLY A 65 3.59 0.62 0.02
CA GLY A 65 2.38 0.98 0.76
C GLY A 65 1.28 1.54 -0.15
N PHE A 66 1.63 2.23 -1.23
CA PHE A 66 0.65 2.69 -2.22
C PHE A 66 -0.13 1.54 -2.86
N GLU A 67 0.58 0.48 -3.30
CA GLU A 67 -0.05 -0.70 -3.88
C GLU A 67 -0.87 -1.45 -2.83
N PHE A 68 -0.29 -1.66 -1.65
CA PHE A 68 -0.95 -2.33 -0.54
C PHE A 68 -2.26 -1.62 -0.14
N LEU A 69 -2.21 -0.31 0.09
CA LEU A 69 -3.38 0.46 0.50
C LEU A 69 -4.46 0.52 -0.59
N SER A 70 -4.07 0.47 -1.87
CA SER A 70 -5.03 0.36 -2.99
C SER A 70 -5.80 -0.96 -2.94
N VAL A 71 -5.11 -2.07 -2.64
CA VAL A 71 -5.75 -3.38 -2.43
C VAL A 71 -6.65 -3.35 -1.20
N VAL A 72 -6.16 -2.80 -0.07
CA VAL A 72 -6.94 -2.68 1.17
C VAL A 72 -8.23 -1.91 0.91
N ARG A 73 -8.15 -0.74 0.31
CA ARG A 73 -9.32 0.10 0.08
C ARG A 73 -10.36 -0.56 -0.81
N ARG A 74 -9.92 -1.36 -1.77
CA ARG A 74 -10.82 -2.08 -2.66
C ARG A 74 -11.45 -3.30 -2.02
N ARG A 75 -10.68 -4.08 -1.27
CA ARG A 75 -11.11 -5.37 -0.70
C ARG A 75 -11.72 -5.24 0.68
N PHE A 76 -11.26 -4.27 1.44
CA PHE A 76 -11.60 -4.05 2.84
C PHE A 76 -11.95 -2.58 3.09
N PRO A 77 -12.98 -2.03 2.41
CA PRO A 77 -13.31 -0.61 2.48
C PRO A 77 -13.65 -0.12 3.89
N GLN A 78 -14.04 -1.03 4.78
CA GLN A 78 -14.35 -0.75 6.19
C GLN A 78 -13.10 -0.56 7.06
N VAL A 79 -11.92 -0.98 6.61
CA VAL A 79 -10.68 -0.87 7.37
C VAL A 79 -10.18 0.56 7.32
N LEU A 80 -9.91 1.13 8.49
CA LEU A 80 -9.30 2.46 8.59
C LEU A 80 -7.82 2.40 8.23
N VAL A 81 -7.31 3.48 7.65
CA VAL A 81 -5.94 3.53 7.18
C VAL A 81 -5.24 4.81 7.62
N ILE A 82 -4.11 4.69 8.28
CA ILE A 82 -3.12 5.75 8.48
C ILE A 82 -1.92 5.44 7.58
N ALA A 83 -1.62 6.31 6.62
CA ALA A 83 -0.39 6.23 5.86
C ALA A 83 0.75 6.90 6.64
N MET A 84 1.93 6.29 6.64
CA MET A 84 3.15 6.86 7.22
C MET A 84 4.20 7.10 6.14
N SER A 85 5.00 8.15 6.25
CA SER A 85 6.19 8.32 5.43
C SER A 85 7.19 9.30 6.06
N GLY A 86 8.47 9.04 5.87
CA GLY A 86 9.54 10.00 6.20
C GLY A 86 9.87 10.95 5.04
N ALA A 87 9.43 10.64 3.82
CA ALA A 87 9.76 11.40 2.61
C ALA A 87 8.86 12.61 2.36
N PHE A 88 7.66 12.64 2.93
CA PHE A 88 6.71 13.73 2.71
C PHE A 88 6.76 14.75 3.84
N GLU A 89 6.94 16.03 3.46
CA GLU A 89 7.11 17.14 4.41
C GLU A 89 5.82 17.85 4.81
N THR A 90 4.74 17.55 4.15
CA THR A 90 3.46 18.23 4.35
C THR A 90 2.79 17.76 5.63
N GLY A 91 2.34 18.70 6.43
CA GLY A 91 1.58 18.46 7.66
C GLY A 91 0.44 17.45 7.48
N ASN A 92 -0.44 17.30 8.42
CA ASN A 92 -1.48 16.24 8.52
C ASN A 92 -2.37 16.00 7.28
N ALA A 93 -2.12 16.69 6.15
CA ALA A 93 -2.82 16.46 4.89
C ALA A 93 -2.28 15.20 4.20
N VAL A 94 -3.18 14.29 3.85
CA VAL A 94 -2.85 13.10 3.06
C VAL A 94 -2.30 13.54 1.71
N PRO A 95 -1.09 13.09 1.29
CA PRO A 95 -0.57 13.44 -0.03
C PRO A 95 -1.56 13.05 -1.14
N GLY A 96 -1.66 13.87 -2.17
CA GLY A 96 -2.59 13.65 -3.28
C GLY A 96 -2.41 12.24 -3.88
N GLY A 97 -3.50 11.47 -3.96
CA GLY A 97 -3.49 10.09 -4.48
C GLY A 97 -3.20 8.99 -3.46
N VAL A 98 -2.82 9.29 -2.23
CA VAL A 98 -2.77 8.33 -1.14
C VAL A 98 -4.18 8.10 -0.62
N ILE A 99 -4.62 6.84 -0.57
CA ILE A 99 -5.95 6.48 -0.09
C ILE A 99 -5.84 6.10 1.37
N ALA A 100 -5.77 7.10 2.22
CA ALA A 100 -5.71 6.93 3.66
C ALA A 100 -6.72 7.87 4.34
N ASP A 101 -7.15 7.51 5.54
CA ASP A 101 -8.05 8.31 6.36
C ASP A 101 -7.26 9.38 7.13
N ALA A 102 -5.97 9.12 7.38
CA ALA A 102 -5.03 10.08 7.96
C ALA A 102 -3.61 9.83 7.48
N PHE A 103 -2.73 10.81 7.70
CA PHE A 103 -1.31 10.75 7.38
C PHE A 103 -0.46 11.08 8.61
N TYR A 104 0.64 10.34 8.79
CA TYR A 104 1.62 10.57 9.85
C TYR A 104 3.03 10.71 9.27
N ALA A 105 3.66 11.87 9.47
CA ALA A 105 5.03 12.13 9.02
C ALA A 105 6.04 11.52 10.01
N LYS A 106 6.76 10.46 9.58
CA LYS A 106 7.80 9.80 10.40
C LYS A 106 8.96 10.75 10.70
N GLY A 107 9.46 10.71 11.93
CA GLY A 107 10.65 11.45 12.34
C GLY A 107 10.47 12.96 12.53
N LYS A 108 9.34 13.52 12.12
CA LYS A 108 9.04 14.96 12.27
C LYS A 108 7.87 15.24 13.21
N SER A 109 7.03 14.25 13.44
CA SER A 109 5.85 14.36 14.30
C SER A 109 6.10 13.71 15.65
N ASP A 110 5.56 14.33 16.72
CA ASP A 110 5.56 13.75 18.06
C ASP A 110 4.81 12.39 18.03
N PRO A 111 5.36 11.33 18.67
CA PRO A 111 4.67 10.04 18.79
C PRO A 111 3.26 10.12 19.38
N GLY A 112 2.98 11.09 20.23
CA GLY A 112 1.65 11.38 20.79
C GLY A 112 0.63 11.76 19.71
N ILE A 113 1.06 12.34 18.60
CA ILE A 113 0.18 12.66 17.47
C ILE A 113 -0.35 11.37 16.85
N LEU A 114 0.49 10.33 16.70
CA LEU A 114 0.03 9.05 16.16
C LEU A 114 -1.02 8.40 17.07
N GLN A 115 -0.82 8.43 18.39
CA GLN A 115 -1.81 7.91 19.34
C GLN A 115 -3.14 8.67 19.23
N THR A 116 -3.09 9.98 19.09
CA THR A 116 -4.28 10.83 18.91
C THR A 116 -5.00 10.49 17.61
N LEU A 117 -4.28 10.36 16.49
CA LEU A 117 -4.85 9.97 15.19
C LEU A 117 -5.57 8.61 15.27
N VAL A 118 -4.93 7.63 15.89
CA VAL A 118 -5.51 6.28 16.09
C VAL A 118 -6.79 6.37 16.92
N ALA A 119 -6.75 7.07 18.06
CA ALA A 119 -7.91 7.20 18.94
C ALA A 119 -9.08 7.94 18.26
N ASP A 120 -8.79 8.99 17.51
CA ASP A 120 -9.79 9.78 16.80
C ASP A 120 -10.45 9.00 15.68
N LEU A 121 -9.66 8.29 14.85
CA LEU A 121 -10.21 7.46 13.79
C LEU A 121 -11.09 6.33 14.32
N LEU A 122 -10.61 5.58 15.31
CA LEU A 122 -11.38 4.48 15.88
C LEU A 122 -12.67 4.94 16.58
N ARG A 123 -12.67 6.13 17.17
CA ARG A 123 -13.87 6.73 17.77
C ARG A 123 -14.88 7.19 16.71
N THR A 124 -14.40 7.77 15.62
CA THR A 124 -15.24 8.32 14.54
C THR A 124 -15.79 7.23 13.63
N SER A 125 -15.09 6.08 13.50
CA SER A 125 -15.49 4.97 12.62
C SER A 125 -16.84 4.37 12.97
N ALA A 126 -17.23 4.38 14.23
CA ALA A 126 -18.55 3.92 14.66
C ALA A 126 -19.70 4.71 13.98
N SER A 127 -19.42 5.93 13.52
CA SER A 127 -20.39 6.82 12.84
C SER A 127 -20.23 6.88 11.31
N GLN A 128 -19.06 6.52 10.77
CA GLN A 128 -18.70 6.74 9.36
C GLN A 128 -18.52 5.46 8.51
N ALA A 129 -18.71 4.28 9.06
CA ALA A 129 -18.51 2.99 8.38
C ALA A 129 -19.32 2.80 7.07
N LEU A 130 -20.17 3.77 6.70
CA LEU A 130 -21.07 3.70 5.53
C LEU A 130 -20.63 4.56 4.34
N THR A 131 -19.55 5.36 4.45
CA THR A 131 -19.23 6.38 3.43
C THR A 131 -18.02 6.07 2.54
N HIS A 132 -17.25 5.03 2.84
CA HIS A 132 -16.19 4.60 1.92
C HIS A 132 -16.79 3.84 0.73
N THR A 133 -17.33 4.59 -0.21
CA THR A 133 -17.71 4.05 -1.52
C THR A 133 -16.50 3.30 -2.09
N ARG A 134 -16.75 2.12 -2.69
CA ARG A 134 -15.80 1.34 -3.50
C ARG A 134 -15.31 2.15 -4.71
N GLN A 135 -14.74 3.31 -4.48
CA GLN A 135 -14.08 4.03 -5.55
C GLN A 135 -12.83 3.23 -5.92
N SER A 136 -12.75 2.84 -7.18
CA SER A 136 -11.55 2.21 -7.73
C SER A 136 -10.43 3.24 -7.78
N ALA A 137 -9.77 3.42 -6.66
CA ALA A 137 -8.62 4.30 -6.61
C ALA A 137 -7.50 3.71 -7.47
N PRO A 138 -6.77 4.56 -8.18
CA PRO A 138 -5.64 4.10 -8.97
C PRO A 138 -4.51 3.61 -8.05
N VAL A 139 -3.82 2.57 -8.49
CA VAL A 139 -2.60 2.08 -7.84
C VAL A 139 -1.45 3.03 -8.19
N TRP A 140 -0.78 3.57 -7.19
CA TRP A 140 0.43 4.37 -7.39
C TRP A 140 1.64 3.46 -7.50
N VAL A 141 2.38 3.56 -8.61
CA VAL A 141 3.46 2.63 -8.91
C VAL A 141 4.74 3.38 -9.22
N PRO A 142 5.83 3.11 -8.48
CA PRO A 142 7.15 3.62 -8.83
C PRO A 142 7.65 2.93 -10.10
N ARG A 143 8.52 3.59 -10.86
CA ARG A 143 9.22 2.94 -11.97
C ARG A 143 10.16 1.87 -11.44
N ASN A 144 10.09 0.66 -11.99
CA ASN A 144 10.90 -0.46 -11.53
C ASN A 144 12.26 -0.58 -12.24
N GLY A 145 12.42 0.04 -13.40
CA GLY A 145 13.67 -0.02 -14.15
C GLY A 145 13.47 -0.07 -15.66
N LYS A 146 14.45 -0.65 -16.37
CA LYS A 146 14.40 -0.89 -17.81
C LYS A 146 14.55 -2.37 -18.08
N ASP A 147 13.84 -2.88 -19.09
CA ASP A 147 14.00 -4.26 -19.56
C ASP A 147 15.34 -4.45 -20.32
N ALA A 148 15.62 -5.66 -20.79
CA ALA A 148 16.82 -5.99 -21.55
C ALA A 148 16.98 -5.17 -22.86
N ARG A 149 15.91 -4.56 -23.35
CA ARG A 149 15.90 -3.68 -24.56
C ARG A 149 15.99 -2.20 -24.18
N GLY A 150 16.12 -1.88 -22.89
CA GLY A 150 16.17 -0.51 -22.39
C GLY A 150 14.80 0.17 -22.26
N ILE A 151 13.69 -0.58 -22.42
CA ILE A 151 12.32 -0.05 -22.31
C ILE A 151 11.95 0.04 -20.83
N PRO A 152 11.48 1.22 -20.36
CA PRO A 152 11.05 1.36 -18.97
C PRO A 152 9.85 0.47 -18.67
N PHE A 153 9.83 -0.14 -17.49
CA PHE A 153 8.70 -0.93 -17.02
C PHE A 153 8.32 -0.59 -15.58
N ILE A 154 7.08 -0.93 -15.25
CA ILE A 154 6.55 -0.94 -13.88
C ILE A 154 6.02 -2.33 -13.58
N VAL A 155 5.91 -2.67 -12.30
CA VAL A 155 5.22 -3.89 -11.86
C VAL A 155 3.90 -3.48 -11.22
N LEU A 156 2.80 -3.91 -11.82
CA LEU A 156 1.45 -3.68 -11.33
C LEU A 156 0.95 -4.89 -10.55
N THR A 157 0.33 -4.64 -9.40
CA THR A 157 -0.42 -5.66 -8.67
C THR A 157 -1.91 -5.47 -8.94
N CYS A 158 -2.55 -6.47 -9.50
CA CYS A 158 -3.99 -6.44 -9.74
C CYS A 158 -4.74 -6.48 -8.40
N THR A 159 -5.61 -5.50 -8.17
CA THR A 159 -6.42 -5.41 -6.95
C THR A 159 -7.49 -6.51 -6.83
N GLU A 160 -7.83 -7.19 -7.93
CA GLU A 160 -8.82 -8.26 -7.94
C GLU A 160 -8.22 -9.64 -7.68
N CYS A 161 -7.22 -10.05 -8.45
CA CYS A 161 -6.62 -11.37 -8.32
C CYS A 161 -5.34 -11.40 -7.48
N LEU A 162 -4.82 -10.24 -7.07
CA LEU A 162 -3.62 -10.04 -6.25
C LEU A 162 -2.34 -10.59 -6.90
N ARG A 163 -2.33 -10.75 -8.22
CA ARG A 163 -1.15 -11.16 -8.98
C ARG A 163 -0.46 -9.93 -9.54
N SER A 164 0.87 -9.93 -9.48
CA SER A 164 1.71 -8.88 -10.04
C SER A 164 2.16 -9.25 -11.45
N PHE A 165 2.26 -8.25 -12.32
CA PHE A 165 2.71 -8.41 -13.70
C PHE A 165 3.48 -7.18 -14.17
N PRO A 166 4.50 -7.36 -15.02
CA PRO A 166 5.24 -6.25 -15.59
C PRO A 166 4.41 -5.58 -16.69
N LEU A 167 4.51 -4.26 -16.77
CA LEU A 167 3.93 -3.44 -17.83
C LEU A 167 4.99 -2.49 -18.39
N ASN A 168 5.25 -2.54 -19.69
CA ASN A 168 6.12 -1.59 -20.34
C ASN A 168 5.41 -0.24 -20.45
N VAL A 169 6.12 0.84 -20.12
CA VAL A 169 5.57 2.20 -20.11
C VAL A 169 6.42 3.14 -20.93
N SER A 170 5.80 4.02 -21.69
CA SER A 170 6.51 5.09 -22.38
C SER A 170 6.97 6.17 -21.39
N SER A 171 8.06 6.88 -21.72
CA SER A 171 8.70 7.85 -20.85
C SER A 171 7.87 9.11 -20.54
N GLU A 172 6.80 9.35 -21.30
CA GLU A 172 6.12 10.66 -21.36
C GLU A 172 4.87 10.78 -20.49
N ILE A 173 4.38 9.71 -19.85
CA ILE A 173 3.11 9.71 -19.12
C ILE A 173 3.36 9.79 -17.63
N SER A 174 3.17 10.98 -17.07
CA SER A 174 3.41 11.30 -15.65
C SER A 174 2.13 11.86 -15.03
N GLY A 175 1.78 11.34 -13.85
CA GLY A 175 0.74 11.93 -12.99
C GLY A 175 -0.70 11.80 -13.49
N THR A 176 -0.95 11.10 -14.59
CA THR A 176 -2.31 10.82 -15.08
C THR A 176 -2.76 9.42 -14.71
N VAL A 177 -4.06 9.25 -14.47
CA VAL A 177 -4.65 7.93 -14.26
C VAL A 177 -4.70 7.18 -15.59
N MET A 178 -4.06 6.03 -15.62
CA MET A 178 -4.05 5.10 -16.75
C MET A 178 -4.79 3.81 -16.40
N GLU A 179 -5.17 3.04 -17.42
CA GLU A 179 -5.87 1.78 -17.27
C GLU A 179 -5.23 0.70 -18.13
N THR A 180 -5.14 -0.51 -17.60
CA THR A 180 -4.68 -1.68 -18.34
C THR A 180 -5.42 -2.94 -17.86
N PRO A 181 -5.74 -3.89 -18.75
CA PRO A 181 -6.30 -5.15 -18.32
C PRO A 181 -5.23 -5.98 -17.59
N CYS A 182 -5.61 -6.61 -16.49
CA CYS A 182 -4.78 -7.60 -15.82
C CYS A 182 -4.57 -8.82 -16.74
N ILE A 183 -3.31 -9.23 -16.95
CA ILE A 183 -2.98 -10.38 -17.82
C ILE A 183 -3.50 -11.72 -17.29
N PHE A 184 -3.94 -11.80 -16.02
CA PHE A 184 -4.39 -13.03 -15.39
C PHE A 184 -5.91 -13.15 -15.27
N CYS A 185 -6.62 -12.06 -14.98
CA CYS A 185 -8.07 -12.08 -14.74
C CYS A 185 -8.87 -11.10 -15.61
N LEU A 186 -8.21 -10.37 -16.50
CA LEU A 186 -8.76 -9.40 -17.45
C LEU A 186 -9.51 -8.20 -16.81
N ASN A 187 -9.55 -8.09 -15.49
CA ASN A 187 -10.11 -6.91 -14.84
C ASN A 187 -9.25 -5.68 -15.10
N GLN A 188 -9.88 -4.54 -15.26
CA GLN A 188 -9.19 -3.27 -15.47
C GLN A 188 -8.44 -2.84 -14.20
N VAL A 189 -7.15 -2.57 -14.34
CA VAL A 189 -6.30 -2.02 -13.28
C VAL A 189 -6.04 -0.56 -13.60
N ARG A 190 -6.48 0.33 -12.72
CA ARG A 190 -6.19 1.76 -12.80
C ARG A 190 -4.89 2.05 -12.06
N TYR A 191 -4.00 2.83 -12.64
CA TYR A 191 -2.71 3.13 -12.04
C TYR A 191 -2.25 4.55 -12.37
N ILE A 192 -1.35 5.07 -11.51
CA ILE A 192 -0.62 6.32 -11.72
C ILE A 192 0.86 6.01 -11.53
N ILE A 193 1.70 6.48 -12.46
CA ILE A 193 3.14 6.36 -12.30
C ILE A 193 3.62 7.53 -11.44
N ASP A 194 4.22 7.21 -10.30
CA ASP A 194 4.82 8.20 -9.41
C ASP A 194 6.26 8.52 -9.86
N PHE A 195 6.53 9.79 -10.11
CA PHE A 195 7.86 10.29 -10.49
C PHE A 195 8.64 10.89 -9.35
N SER A 196 8.01 11.16 -8.21
CA SER A 196 8.67 11.81 -7.07
C SER A 196 9.75 10.93 -6.43
N GLN A 197 9.75 9.62 -6.73
CA GLN A 197 10.68 8.62 -6.19
C GLN A 197 11.93 8.37 -7.05
N LEU A 198 12.19 9.18 -8.07
CA LEU A 198 13.39 9.02 -8.93
C LEU A 198 14.73 9.29 -8.22
N VAL A 199 14.74 9.66 -6.94
CA VAL A 199 15.94 10.08 -6.19
C VAL A 199 16.34 9.10 -5.07
N ALA A 200 15.66 8.00 -4.85
CA ALA A 200 15.98 7.08 -3.75
C ALA A 200 16.51 5.73 -4.26
N SER A 201 17.83 5.54 -4.12
CA SER A 201 18.63 4.31 -4.07
C SER A 201 18.45 3.25 -5.18
N PRO A 202 19.53 2.73 -5.78
CA PRO A 202 19.45 1.61 -6.68
C PRO A 202 18.96 0.37 -5.93
N ARG A 203 17.75 -0.09 -6.25
CA ARG A 203 17.26 -1.39 -5.78
C ARG A 203 18.12 -2.49 -6.42
N PRO A 204 18.46 -3.57 -5.70
CA PRO A 204 19.13 -4.70 -6.30
C PRO A 204 18.29 -5.23 -7.47
N GLU A 205 18.94 -5.47 -8.60
CA GLU A 205 18.32 -6.07 -9.78
C GLU A 205 17.79 -7.45 -9.43
N VAL A 206 16.50 -7.56 -9.19
CA VAL A 206 15.81 -8.85 -9.13
C VAL A 206 15.63 -9.30 -10.57
N GLY A 207 16.51 -10.17 -11.05
CA GLY A 207 16.39 -10.80 -12.36
C GLY A 207 15.11 -11.64 -12.42
N TRP A 208 14.10 -11.14 -13.12
CA TRP A 208 12.95 -11.94 -13.47
C TRP A 208 13.28 -12.85 -14.65
N PRO A 209 12.84 -14.11 -14.65
CA PRO A 209 12.98 -14.96 -15.83
C PRO A 209 12.25 -14.32 -17.00
N ALA A 210 12.88 -14.37 -18.18
CA ALA A 210 12.30 -13.87 -19.42
C ALA A 210 10.88 -14.46 -19.60
N VAL A 211 9.91 -13.57 -19.87
CA VAL A 211 8.55 -14.00 -20.19
C VAL A 211 8.64 -14.85 -21.46
N ALA A 212 8.33 -16.14 -21.33
CA ALA A 212 8.29 -17.06 -22.47
C ALA A 212 7.25 -16.51 -23.46
N GLU A 213 7.68 -16.22 -24.69
CA GLU A 213 6.80 -15.93 -25.80
C GLU A 213 5.83 -17.09 -25.96
N ARG A 214 4.55 -16.85 -25.88
CA ARG A 214 3.54 -17.86 -26.25
C ARG A 214 3.70 -18.14 -27.73
N ASP A 215 4.17 -19.36 -28.01
CA ASP A 215 4.22 -19.91 -29.36
C ASP A 215 2.77 -19.99 -29.91
N GLU A 216 2.43 -19.11 -30.85
CA GLU A 216 1.15 -19.07 -31.55
C GLU A 216 0.96 -20.23 -32.54
N ARG A 217 1.77 -21.27 -32.46
CA ARG A 217 1.71 -22.43 -33.37
C ARG A 217 1.08 -23.63 -32.72
N ARG A 218 -0.22 -23.58 -32.43
CA ARG A 218 -1.07 -24.75 -32.26
C ARG A 218 -2.50 -24.49 -32.74
N GLN A 219 -2.66 -24.23 -34.03
CA GLN A 219 -3.89 -24.53 -34.76
C GLN A 219 -3.51 -24.83 -36.21
N ALA A 220 -3.30 -26.08 -36.49
CA ALA A 220 -3.45 -26.74 -37.80
C ALA A 220 -3.79 -28.21 -37.53
#